data_297e5c9dfc5c4fa365b8d8a745027f13
#
_entry.id   297e5c9dfc5c4fa365b8d8a745027f13
#
_cell.length_a   1.000
_cell.length_b   1.000
_cell.length_c   1.000
_cell.angle_alpha   90.00
_cell.angle_beta   90.00
_cell.angle_gamma   90.00
#
_symmetry.space_group_name_H-M   'P 1'
#
loop_
_entity.id
_entity.type
_entity.pdbx_description
1 polymer ?
#
loop_
_entity_poly.entity_id
_entity_poly.type
_entity_poly.pdbx_seq_one_letter_code
_entity_poly.pdbx_strand_id
1 'polypeptide(L)'
;GAVVFRNDVLELIQYRPITESVHERPLLVVPPQINKFYVFDLSPDKSLARFCLRNGVQTFIVSWRNPTKSQREWGLTTYIEALKEAIEVVLSITGSKDLNLLGACSGGITTATLVGHYVASGEKKVNAFTQLVSVLDFELNTQVALFADEKTLEAAKRRSYQSGVLEGKDMAKVFAWMR
;
A
#
# COMPACT_ATOMS: atom_id res chain seq x y z
N GLY A 1 -9.60 -14.37 0.73
CA GLY A 1 -10.26 -13.09 0.97
C GLY A 1 -11.36 -12.80 -0.04
N ALA A 2 -12.19 -11.82 0.26
CA ALA A 2 -13.25 -11.34 -0.63
C ALA A 2 -13.06 -9.84 -0.86
N VAL A 3 -13.32 -9.38 -2.09
CA VAL A 3 -13.36 -7.94 -2.39
C VAL A 3 -14.63 -7.36 -1.78
N VAL A 4 -14.48 -6.46 -0.82
CA VAL A 4 -15.61 -5.84 -0.08
C VAL A 4 -15.87 -4.40 -0.51
N PHE A 5 -14.92 -3.79 -1.20
CA PHE A 5 -15.05 -2.45 -1.78
C PHE A 5 -14.15 -2.32 -3.01
N ARG A 6 -14.57 -1.47 -3.94
CA ARG A 6 -13.80 -1.10 -5.13
C ARG A 6 -14.10 0.35 -5.50
N ASN A 7 -13.04 1.08 -5.85
CA ASN A 7 -13.14 2.34 -6.57
C ASN A 7 -12.27 2.31 -7.83
N ASP A 8 -12.04 3.44 -8.48
CA ASP A 8 -11.22 3.49 -9.70
C ASP A 8 -9.75 3.14 -9.48
N VAL A 9 -9.24 3.25 -8.25
CA VAL A 9 -7.82 3.19 -7.91
C VAL A 9 -7.44 1.87 -7.22
N LEU A 10 -8.36 1.27 -6.45
CA LEU A 10 -8.08 0.09 -5.65
C LEU A 10 -9.28 -0.85 -5.48
N GLU A 11 -8.98 -2.07 -5.09
CA GLU A 11 -9.89 -3.03 -4.46
C GLU A 11 -9.47 -3.26 -3.01
N LEU A 12 -10.44 -3.31 -2.12
CA LEU A 12 -10.24 -3.65 -0.71
C LEU A 12 -10.61 -5.11 -0.49
N ILE A 13 -9.65 -5.91 -0.06
CA ILE A 13 -9.82 -7.34 0.19
C ILE A 13 -9.95 -7.56 1.70
N GLN A 14 -11.06 -8.11 2.16
CA GLN A 14 -11.25 -8.57 3.53
C GLN A 14 -10.91 -10.06 3.63
N TYR A 15 -10.14 -10.43 4.63
CA TYR A 15 -9.88 -11.81 4.98
C TYR A 15 -10.87 -12.28 6.05
N ARG A 16 -11.45 -13.47 5.84
CA ARG A 16 -12.40 -14.07 6.79
C ARG A 16 -11.68 -14.43 8.09
N PRO A 17 -12.16 -13.96 9.25
CA PRO A 17 -11.64 -14.39 10.55
C PRO A 17 -11.67 -15.92 10.70
N ILE A 18 -10.67 -16.46 11.40
CA ILE A 18 -10.54 -17.91 11.65
C ILE A 18 -10.51 -18.25 13.16
N THR A 19 -10.68 -17.25 14.01
CA THR A 19 -10.80 -17.35 15.46
C THR A 19 -12.25 -17.09 15.88
N GLU A 20 -12.66 -17.60 17.03
CA GLU A 20 -14.02 -17.41 17.57
C GLU A 20 -14.32 -15.94 17.89
N SER A 21 -13.31 -15.20 18.31
CA SER A 21 -13.37 -13.76 18.57
C SER A 21 -12.23 -13.03 17.86
N VAL A 22 -12.42 -11.74 17.62
CA VAL A 22 -11.45 -10.88 16.99
C VAL A 22 -11.19 -9.64 17.83
N HIS A 23 -10.00 -9.05 17.66
CA HIS A 23 -9.71 -7.74 18.25
C HIS A 23 -10.59 -6.66 17.61
N GLU A 24 -10.97 -5.67 18.42
CA GLU A 24 -11.80 -4.53 17.98
C GLU A 24 -11.18 -3.79 16.80
N ARG A 25 -9.86 -3.47 16.88
CA ARG A 25 -9.17 -2.71 15.87
C ARG A 25 -8.71 -3.58 14.72
N PRO A 26 -9.18 -3.33 13.48
CA PRO A 26 -8.71 -4.03 12.31
C PRO A 26 -7.32 -3.55 11.88
N LEU A 27 -6.64 -4.36 11.08
CA LEU A 27 -5.41 -4.03 10.37
C LEU A 27 -5.72 -3.81 8.89
N LEU A 28 -5.35 -2.64 8.36
CA LEU A 28 -5.30 -2.37 6.93
C LEU A 28 -3.85 -2.42 6.44
N VAL A 29 -3.57 -3.34 5.53
CA VAL A 29 -2.27 -3.47 4.87
C VAL A 29 -2.32 -2.76 3.52
N VAL A 30 -1.37 -1.85 3.32
CA VAL A 30 -1.22 -1.05 2.09
C VAL A 30 0.09 -1.44 1.40
N PRO A 31 0.02 -2.31 0.38
CA PRO A 31 1.17 -2.73 -0.41
C PRO A 31 1.74 -1.60 -1.28
N PRO A 32 2.92 -1.79 -1.86
CA PRO A 32 3.46 -0.85 -2.85
C PRO A 32 2.59 -0.81 -4.13
N GLN A 33 2.63 0.31 -4.84
CA GLN A 33 1.89 0.53 -6.09
C GLN A 33 2.35 -0.36 -7.26
N ILE A 34 3.46 -1.08 -7.13
CA ILE A 34 3.84 -2.13 -8.07
C ILE A 34 2.87 -3.32 -8.07
N ASN A 35 1.85 -3.26 -7.25
CA ASN A 35 0.68 -4.14 -7.18
C ASN A 35 1.01 -5.62 -7.00
N LYS A 36 1.84 -5.94 -6.01
CA LYS A 36 2.11 -7.32 -5.59
C LYS A 36 1.53 -7.59 -4.19
N PHE A 37 0.24 -7.27 -3.98
CA PHE A 37 -0.42 -7.44 -2.68
C PHE A 37 -0.33 -8.88 -2.16
N TYR A 38 -0.32 -9.86 -3.05
CA TYR A 38 -0.22 -11.29 -2.73
C TYR A 38 1.11 -11.69 -2.06
N VAL A 39 2.13 -10.82 -2.06
CA VAL A 39 3.37 -11.05 -1.29
C VAL A 39 3.08 -11.20 0.21
N PHE A 40 2.01 -10.59 0.69
CA PHE A 40 1.54 -10.73 2.08
C PHE A 40 0.74 -12.00 2.35
N ASP A 41 0.50 -12.83 1.31
CA ASP A 41 -0.29 -14.07 1.40
C ASP A 41 0.13 -15.09 0.33
N LEU A 42 1.43 -15.46 0.31
CA LEU A 42 2.01 -16.32 -0.74
C LEU A 42 1.65 -17.80 -0.56
N SER A 43 1.67 -18.29 0.67
CA SER A 43 1.39 -19.69 1.02
C SER A 43 1.01 -19.77 2.49
N PRO A 44 0.44 -20.89 2.96
CA PRO A 44 0.06 -21.05 4.37
C PRO A 44 1.17 -20.73 5.38
N ASP A 45 2.44 -20.99 5.02
CA ASP A 45 3.60 -20.77 5.89
C ASP A 45 4.29 -19.41 5.64
N LYS A 46 3.92 -18.73 4.53
CA LYS A 46 4.47 -17.44 4.13
C LYS A 46 3.33 -16.45 3.90
N SER A 47 2.52 -16.25 4.92
CA SER A 47 1.36 -15.36 4.89
C SER A 47 1.28 -14.50 6.14
N LEU A 48 1.52 -13.20 5.98
CA LEU A 48 1.26 -12.22 7.02
C LEU A 48 -0.24 -12.15 7.34
N ALA A 49 -1.08 -12.20 6.31
CA ALA A 49 -2.54 -12.20 6.48
C ALA A 49 -2.97 -13.35 7.40
N ARG A 50 -2.52 -14.57 7.12
CA ARG A 50 -2.85 -15.74 7.92
C ARG A 50 -2.29 -15.64 9.36
N PHE A 51 -1.08 -15.11 9.52
CA PHE A 51 -0.52 -14.86 10.84
C PHE A 51 -1.41 -13.92 11.66
N CYS A 52 -1.83 -12.80 11.07
CA CYS A 52 -2.74 -11.86 11.71
C CYS A 52 -4.08 -12.52 12.09
N LEU A 53 -4.69 -13.27 11.17
CA LEU A 53 -5.95 -13.98 11.40
C LEU A 53 -5.87 -15.00 12.53
N ARG A 54 -4.76 -15.77 12.62
CA ARG A 54 -4.52 -16.73 13.72
C ARG A 54 -4.40 -16.05 15.08
N ASN A 55 -4.02 -14.78 15.10
CA ASN A 55 -3.92 -13.96 16.30
C ASN A 55 -5.15 -13.05 16.50
N GLY A 56 -6.28 -13.36 15.87
CA GLY A 56 -7.54 -12.64 16.07
C GLY A 56 -7.58 -11.24 15.47
N VAL A 57 -6.64 -10.87 14.59
CA VAL A 57 -6.62 -9.54 13.96
C VAL A 57 -7.47 -9.56 12.70
N GLN A 58 -8.53 -8.74 12.67
CA GLN A 58 -9.32 -8.51 11.45
C GLN A 58 -8.43 -7.86 10.39
N THR A 59 -8.19 -8.54 9.26
CA THR A 59 -7.17 -8.14 8.29
C THR A 59 -7.80 -7.78 6.95
N PHE A 60 -7.42 -6.60 6.47
CA PHE A 60 -7.78 -6.08 5.15
C PHE A 60 -6.50 -5.77 4.38
N ILE A 61 -6.50 -6.02 3.08
CA ILE A 61 -5.37 -5.69 2.19
C ILE A 61 -5.89 -4.91 0.98
N VAL A 62 -5.17 -3.86 0.63
CA VAL A 62 -5.41 -3.10 -0.61
C VAL A 62 -4.79 -3.85 -1.80
N SER A 63 -5.54 -3.96 -2.87
CA SER A 63 -5.05 -4.34 -4.20
C SER A 63 -5.17 -3.13 -5.12
N TRP A 64 -4.05 -2.55 -5.50
CA TRP A 64 -4.03 -1.39 -6.38
C TRP A 64 -4.38 -1.75 -7.81
N ARG A 65 -5.15 -0.91 -8.49
CA ARG A 65 -5.30 -0.99 -9.93
C ARG A 65 -3.98 -0.63 -10.62
N ASN A 66 -3.56 -1.43 -11.59
CA ASN A 66 -2.42 -1.08 -12.44
C ASN A 66 -2.84 0.07 -13.38
N PRO A 67 -2.21 1.25 -13.30
CA PRO A 67 -2.56 2.36 -14.17
C PRO A 67 -2.17 2.05 -15.63
N THR A 68 -2.93 2.63 -16.55
CA THR A 68 -2.62 2.67 -17.97
C THR A 68 -2.35 4.11 -18.39
N LYS A 69 -2.10 4.35 -19.67
CA LYS A 69 -1.90 5.72 -20.20
C LYS A 69 -3.05 6.67 -19.87
N SER A 70 -4.28 6.17 -19.71
CA SER A 70 -5.43 6.99 -19.33
C SER A 70 -5.39 7.51 -17.90
N GLN A 71 -4.61 6.89 -17.03
CA GLN A 71 -4.39 7.28 -15.64
C GLN A 71 -3.06 8.03 -15.42
N ARG A 72 -2.45 8.57 -16.46
CA ARG A 72 -1.16 9.27 -16.39
C ARG A 72 -1.11 10.43 -15.39
N GLU A 73 -2.26 11.00 -15.08
CA GLU A 73 -2.39 12.13 -14.14
C GLU A 73 -2.57 11.67 -12.68
N TRP A 74 -2.62 10.35 -12.41
CA TRP A 74 -2.70 9.85 -11.06
C TRP A 74 -1.42 10.17 -10.29
N GLY A 75 -1.56 10.96 -9.24
CA GLY A 75 -0.50 11.33 -8.33
C GLY A 75 -0.79 10.85 -6.91
N LEU A 76 0.05 11.24 -5.98
CA LEU A 76 -0.04 10.84 -4.57
C LEU A 76 -1.42 11.17 -3.96
N THR A 77 -1.99 12.33 -4.29
CA THR A 77 -3.33 12.75 -3.84
C THR A 77 -4.41 11.75 -4.26
N THR A 78 -4.35 11.23 -5.50
CA THR A 78 -5.31 10.23 -5.99
C THR A 78 -5.30 8.97 -5.13
N TYR A 79 -4.11 8.49 -4.77
CA TYR A 79 -3.96 7.30 -3.92
C TYR A 79 -4.40 7.54 -2.49
N ILE A 80 -4.15 8.75 -1.95
CA ILE A 80 -4.57 9.14 -0.60
C ILE A 80 -6.09 9.20 -0.51
N GLU A 81 -6.77 9.84 -1.45
CA GLU A 81 -8.24 9.93 -1.44
C GLU A 81 -8.87 8.54 -1.57
N ALA A 82 -8.33 7.68 -2.44
CA ALA A 82 -8.80 6.31 -2.56
C ALA A 82 -8.63 5.49 -1.27
N LEU A 83 -7.54 5.71 -0.52
CA LEU A 83 -7.32 5.08 0.78
C LEU A 83 -8.27 5.62 1.85
N LYS A 84 -8.60 6.91 1.82
CA LYS A 84 -9.60 7.49 2.75
C LYS A 84 -10.94 6.78 2.61
N GLU A 85 -11.40 6.58 1.37
CA GLU A 85 -12.64 5.82 1.11
C GLU A 85 -12.54 4.37 1.64
N ALA A 86 -11.42 3.68 1.37
CA ALA A 86 -11.21 2.32 1.85
C ALA A 86 -11.20 2.23 3.39
N ILE A 87 -10.61 3.20 4.07
CA ILE A 87 -10.61 3.29 5.54
C ILE A 87 -12.02 3.45 6.08
N GLU A 88 -12.85 4.33 5.49
CA GLU A 88 -14.27 4.47 5.90
C GLU A 88 -15.01 3.14 5.78
N VAL A 89 -14.77 2.40 4.71
CA VAL A 89 -15.38 1.08 4.51
C VAL A 89 -14.91 0.08 5.56
N VAL A 90 -13.60 0.03 5.87
CA VAL A 90 -13.06 -0.83 6.94
C VAL A 90 -13.74 -0.52 8.28
N LEU A 91 -13.82 0.76 8.64
CA LEU A 91 -14.42 1.20 9.90
C LEU A 91 -15.93 0.88 9.94
N SER A 92 -16.63 1.07 8.82
CA SER A 92 -18.04 0.72 8.68
C SER A 92 -18.30 -0.79 8.84
N ILE A 93 -17.48 -1.63 8.22
CA ILE A 93 -17.61 -3.10 8.29
C ILE A 93 -17.34 -3.60 9.71
N THR A 94 -16.34 -3.06 10.38
CA THR A 94 -15.87 -3.56 11.68
C THR A 94 -16.57 -2.90 12.87
N GLY A 95 -17.20 -1.76 12.68
CA GLY A 95 -17.74 -0.94 13.77
C GLY A 95 -16.66 -0.30 14.63
N SER A 96 -15.40 -0.39 14.25
CA SER A 96 -14.28 0.21 14.99
C SER A 96 -14.21 1.72 14.75
N LYS A 97 -13.81 2.47 15.78
CA LYS A 97 -13.62 3.93 15.69
C LYS A 97 -12.32 4.33 14.97
N ASP A 98 -11.34 3.45 14.96
CA ASP A 98 -10.02 3.62 14.37
C ASP A 98 -9.46 2.27 13.90
N LEU A 99 -8.34 2.28 13.18
CA LEU A 99 -7.68 1.08 12.71
C LEU A 99 -6.16 1.15 12.91
N ASN A 100 -5.51 0.00 12.80
CA ASN A 100 -4.06 -0.09 12.66
C ASN A 100 -3.71 -0.10 11.16
N LEU A 101 -2.72 0.70 10.78
CA LEU A 101 -2.30 0.89 9.39
C LEU A 101 -0.89 0.34 9.20
N LEU A 102 -0.69 -0.50 8.18
CA LEU A 102 0.61 -0.99 7.78
C LEU A 102 0.88 -0.58 6.33
N GLY A 103 1.93 0.22 6.14
CA GLY A 103 2.40 0.62 4.81
C GLY A 103 3.71 -0.06 4.45
N ALA A 104 3.81 -0.58 3.23
CA ALA A 104 5.02 -1.24 2.76
C ALA A 104 5.61 -0.55 1.53
N CYS A 105 6.93 -0.28 1.56
CA CYS A 105 7.68 0.35 0.47
C CYS A 105 7.02 1.67 0.02
N SER A 106 6.66 1.84 -1.24
CA SER A 106 5.91 3.03 -1.72
C SER A 106 4.51 3.16 -1.10
N GLY A 107 3.89 2.04 -0.70
CA GLY A 107 2.68 2.06 0.12
C GLY A 107 2.91 2.70 1.48
N GLY A 108 4.13 2.57 2.04
CA GLY A 108 4.55 3.26 3.26
C GLY A 108 4.63 4.77 3.07
N ILE A 109 5.15 5.26 1.94
CA ILE A 109 5.17 6.69 1.62
C ILE A 109 3.74 7.23 1.54
N THR A 110 2.86 6.52 0.83
CA THR A 110 1.45 6.90 0.67
C THR A 110 0.74 6.96 2.02
N THR A 111 0.93 5.95 2.87
CA THR A 111 0.30 5.90 4.20
C THR A 111 0.90 6.92 5.17
N ALA A 112 2.21 7.22 5.10
CA ALA A 112 2.81 8.29 5.90
C ALA A 112 2.21 9.65 5.56
N THR A 113 2.03 9.93 4.26
CA THR A 113 1.38 11.16 3.80
C THR A 113 -0.08 11.22 4.26
N LEU A 114 -0.81 10.11 4.17
CA LEU A 114 -2.20 10.02 4.67
C LEU A 114 -2.29 10.29 6.18
N VAL A 115 -1.41 9.69 6.97
CA VAL A 115 -1.36 9.93 8.43
C VAL A 115 -1.06 11.39 8.73
N GLY A 116 -0.10 11.99 8.01
CA GLY A 116 0.19 13.42 8.11
C GLY A 116 -1.03 14.29 7.78
N HIS A 117 -1.80 13.94 6.75
CA HIS A 117 -3.04 14.61 6.40
C HIS A 117 -4.09 14.50 7.52
N TYR A 118 -4.32 13.32 8.09
CA TYR A 118 -5.25 13.14 9.20
C TYR A 118 -4.83 13.92 10.44
N VAL A 119 -3.54 13.98 10.75
CA VAL A 119 -3.05 14.80 11.88
C VAL A 119 -3.32 16.28 11.61
N ALA A 120 -3.06 16.77 10.40
CA ALA A 120 -3.28 18.16 10.03
C ALA A 120 -4.77 18.55 10.03
N SER A 121 -5.67 17.62 9.67
CA SER A 121 -7.13 17.84 9.69
C SER A 121 -7.79 17.55 11.05
N GLY A 122 -7.03 17.04 12.02
CA GLY A 122 -7.55 16.68 13.35
C GLY A 122 -8.34 15.37 13.38
N GLU A 123 -8.28 14.58 12.29
CA GLU A 123 -8.95 13.28 12.20
C GLU A 123 -8.16 12.19 12.94
N LYS A 124 -8.85 11.35 13.71
CA LYS A 124 -8.24 10.28 14.54
C LYS A 124 -8.69 8.89 14.05
N LYS A 125 -8.39 8.55 12.80
CA LYS A 125 -8.79 7.29 12.19
C LYS A 125 -7.72 6.20 12.26
N VAL A 126 -6.48 6.56 12.60
CA VAL A 126 -5.35 5.63 12.70
C VAL A 126 -4.87 5.58 14.15
N ASN A 127 -4.94 4.40 14.76
CA ASN A 127 -4.48 4.13 16.12
C ASN A 127 -2.97 3.86 16.16
N ALA A 128 -2.50 2.99 15.28
CA ALA A 128 -1.09 2.64 15.18
C ALA A 128 -0.67 2.61 13.71
N PHE A 129 0.57 3.01 13.46
CA PHE A 129 1.14 3.08 12.13
C PHE A 129 2.45 2.28 12.07
N THR A 130 2.47 1.26 11.22
CA THR A 130 3.63 0.38 10.99
C THR A 130 4.20 0.61 9.60
N GLN A 131 5.51 0.78 9.52
CA GLN A 131 6.25 0.92 8.28
C GLN A 131 7.10 -0.31 8.01
N LEU A 132 6.97 -0.91 6.83
CA LEU A 132 7.83 -2.00 6.36
C LEU A 132 8.63 -1.55 5.14
N VAL A 133 9.96 -1.62 5.23
CA VAL A 133 10.89 -1.29 4.13
C VAL A 133 10.56 0.01 3.40
N SER A 134 10.11 1.01 4.14
CA SER A 134 9.72 2.32 3.61
C SER A 134 10.88 3.31 3.71
N VAL A 135 11.15 4.03 2.64
CA VAL A 135 12.15 5.10 2.59
C VAL A 135 11.40 6.41 2.63
N LEU A 136 11.48 7.14 3.76
CA LEU A 136 10.84 8.44 3.94
C LEU A 136 11.84 9.59 3.82
N ASP A 137 13.12 9.32 4.01
CA ASP A 137 14.22 10.26 3.82
C ASP A 137 15.03 9.85 2.59
N PHE A 138 14.99 10.69 1.55
CA PHE A 138 15.67 10.46 0.27
C PHE A 138 17.07 11.07 0.21
N GLU A 139 17.49 11.81 1.24
CA GLU A 139 18.83 12.40 1.32
C GLU A 139 19.87 11.40 1.82
N LEU A 140 19.44 10.27 2.38
CA LEU A 140 20.33 9.22 2.85
C LEU A 140 21.03 8.52 1.68
N ASN A 141 22.36 8.39 1.79
CA ASN A 141 23.18 7.57 0.87
C ASN A 141 22.80 6.08 1.03
N THR A 142 21.92 5.60 0.19
CA THR A 142 21.49 4.20 0.16
C THR A 142 21.96 3.52 -1.12
N GLN A 143 22.03 2.19 -1.14
CA GLN A 143 22.31 1.45 -2.38
C GLN A 143 21.26 1.74 -3.47
N VAL A 144 20.04 2.08 -3.09
CA VAL A 144 18.97 2.49 -4.04
C VAL A 144 19.32 3.82 -4.73
N ALA A 145 20.03 4.73 -4.05
CA ALA A 145 20.47 6.00 -4.64
C ALA A 145 21.44 5.81 -5.80
N LEU A 146 22.17 4.70 -5.87
CA LEU A 146 23.05 4.37 -7.00
C LEU A 146 22.27 4.15 -8.31
N PHE A 147 20.98 3.82 -8.24
CA PHE A 147 20.10 3.69 -9.41
C PHE A 147 19.33 4.98 -9.73
N ALA A 148 19.50 6.02 -8.92
CA ALA A 148 18.86 7.31 -9.07
C ALA A 148 19.79 8.38 -9.66
N ASP A 149 20.85 7.96 -10.37
CA ASP A 149 21.67 8.92 -11.10
C ASP A 149 20.83 9.67 -12.16
N GLU A 150 21.21 10.91 -12.44
CA GLU A 150 20.44 11.81 -13.32
C GLU A 150 20.16 11.21 -14.69
N LYS A 151 21.12 10.47 -15.27
CA LYS A 151 20.97 9.85 -16.61
C LYS A 151 19.94 8.71 -16.58
N THR A 152 20.00 7.87 -15.56
CA THR A 152 19.06 6.76 -15.35
C THR A 152 17.65 7.30 -15.10
N LEU A 153 17.53 8.34 -14.29
CA LEU A 153 16.26 9.01 -14.00
C LEU A 153 15.65 9.64 -15.27
N GLU A 154 16.45 10.36 -16.05
CA GLU A 154 16.01 10.97 -17.31
C GLU A 154 15.62 9.92 -18.37
N ALA A 155 16.31 8.78 -18.42
CA ALA A 155 15.92 7.67 -19.30
C ALA A 155 14.59 7.03 -18.86
N ALA A 156 14.38 6.86 -17.55
CA ALA A 156 13.14 6.35 -17.00
C ALA A 156 11.96 7.33 -17.25
N LYS A 157 12.18 8.63 -17.03
CA LYS A 157 11.20 9.68 -17.33
C LYS A 157 10.79 9.66 -18.80
N ARG A 158 11.75 9.60 -19.73
CA ARG A 158 11.46 9.55 -21.18
C ARG A 158 10.61 8.34 -21.56
N ARG A 159 10.94 7.15 -21.04
CA ARG A 159 10.15 5.93 -21.29
C ARG A 159 8.74 6.06 -20.71
N SER A 160 8.63 6.48 -19.47
CA SER A 160 7.35 6.69 -18.80
C SER A 160 6.50 7.74 -19.55
N TYR A 161 7.12 8.80 -20.05
CA TYR A 161 6.42 9.82 -20.83
C TYR A 161 5.87 9.27 -22.16
N GLN A 162 6.62 8.41 -22.84
CA GLN A 162 6.20 7.78 -24.11
C GLN A 162 5.11 6.74 -23.90
N SER A 163 5.25 5.86 -22.90
CA SER A 163 4.27 4.82 -22.58
C SER A 163 3.07 5.34 -21.77
N GLY A 164 3.23 6.49 -21.10
CA GLY A 164 2.25 7.08 -20.19
C GLY A 164 2.26 6.49 -18.79
N VAL A 165 3.06 5.45 -18.54
CA VAL A 165 3.20 4.76 -17.25
C VAL A 165 4.61 4.20 -17.07
N LEU A 166 5.01 3.95 -15.82
CA LEU A 166 6.17 3.13 -15.50
C LEU A 166 5.73 1.66 -15.42
N GLU A 167 6.22 0.84 -16.35
CA GLU A 167 5.79 -0.56 -16.40
C GLU A 167 6.41 -1.40 -15.28
N GLY A 168 5.58 -2.23 -14.63
CA GLY A 168 6.01 -3.10 -13.53
C GLY A 168 7.13 -4.08 -13.90
N LYS A 169 7.23 -4.50 -15.18
CA LYS A 169 8.34 -5.34 -15.66
C LYS A 169 9.70 -4.63 -15.61
N ASP A 170 9.74 -3.32 -15.82
CA ASP A 170 10.98 -2.55 -15.73
C ASP A 170 11.41 -2.39 -14.26
N MET A 171 10.46 -2.16 -13.37
CA MET A 171 10.71 -2.19 -11.92
C MET A 171 11.20 -3.56 -11.45
N ALA A 172 10.62 -4.65 -11.95
CA ALA A 172 11.04 -6.00 -11.58
C ALA A 172 12.50 -6.29 -11.96
N LYS A 173 12.99 -5.75 -13.08
CA LYS A 173 14.41 -5.85 -13.47
C LYS A 173 15.30 -5.13 -12.46
N VAL A 174 14.94 -3.91 -12.05
CA VAL A 174 15.71 -3.16 -11.05
C VAL A 174 15.82 -3.95 -9.76
N PHE A 175 14.73 -4.52 -9.25
CA PHE A 175 14.74 -5.34 -8.03
C PHE A 175 15.55 -6.64 -8.19
N ALA A 176 15.62 -7.22 -9.39
CA ALA A 176 16.44 -8.41 -9.63
C ALA A 176 17.96 -8.12 -9.52
N TRP A 177 18.38 -6.90 -9.80
CA TRP A 177 19.79 -6.46 -9.66
C TRP A 177 20.19 -6.13 -8.21
N MET A 178 19.23 -5.96 -7.31
CA MET A 178 19.48 -5.64 -5.89
C MET A 178 19.66 -6.90 -5.00
N ARG A 179 19.76 -8.08 -5.60
CA ARG A 179 19.97 -9.37 -4.89
C ARG A 179 21.44 -9.70 -4.73
#